data_6dc106efb6b58a96dba5164f989c4669
#
_entry.id   6dc106efb6b58a96dba5164f989c4669
#
_cell.length_a   1.000
_cell.length_b   1.000
_cell.length_c   1.000
_cell.angle_alpha   90.00
_cell.angle_beta   90.00
_cell.angle_gamma   90.00
#
_symmetry.space_group_name_H-M   'P 1'
#
loop_
_entity.id
_entity.type
_entity.pdbx_description
1 polymer ?
#
loop_
_entity_poly.entity_id
_entity_poly.type
_entity_poly.pdbx_seq_one_letter_code
_entity_poly.pdbx_strand_id
1 'polypeptide(L)'
;MTTSDFAKRYGPWALIAGASAEIGAEFAQQLAELGINLVLVARCRERMEELARQLESTHGIQVMSIEADLSQPDFMSVLEPATRSVDIGLLINNAGFGTAGGFLAHDLEREVAMLHVNCRAPLILSHVYGKRLERRGKGGIIFASSVSAYVAMPFETNYAAYKIYELFLAEALRYELAAVGIDVMALCPGIADTEFHVISGNQAVGAMPVPPLVELALGQ
;
A
#
# COMPACT_ATOMS: atom_id res chain seq x y z
N MET A 1 -12.62 -16.04 5.76
CA MET A 1 -12.02 -16.93 4.69
C MET A 1 -11.02 -17.84 5.38
N THR A 2 -10.85 -19.11 5.00
CA THR A 2 -9.77 -19.92 5.59
C THR A 2 -8.42 -19.48 5.04
N THR A 3 -7.32 -19.72 5.79
CA THR A 3 -5.94 -19.42 5.34
C THR A 3 -5.63 -20.04 3.98
N SER A 4 -6.08 -21.30 3.79
CA SER A 4 -5.91 -22.01 2.50
C SER A 4 -6.66 -21.34 1.35
N ASP A 5 -7.86 -20.82 1.59
CA ASP A 5 -8.66 -20.16 0.55
C ASP A 5 -8.08 -18.79 0.20
N PHE A 6 -7.57 -18.06 1.20
CA PHE A 6 -6.89 -16.79 1.01
C PHE A 6 -5.63 -16.98 0.13
N ALA A 7 -4.76 -17.92 0.48
CA ALA A 7 -3.55 -18.21 -0.27
C ALA A 7 -3.85 -18.68 -1.71
N LYS A 8 -4.91 -19.49 -1.93
CA LYS A 8 -5.34 -19.88 -3.28
C LYS A 8 -5.81 -18.72 -4.14
N ARG A 9 -6.43 -17.71 -3.55
CA ARG A 9 -6.98 -16.55 -4.26
C ARG A 9 -5.91 -15.48 -4.49
N TYR A 10 -5.17 -15.11 -3.45
CA TYR A 10 -4.28 -13.95 -3.39
C TYR A 10 -2.78 -14.29 -3.37
N GLY A 11 -2.39 -15.55 -3.11
CA GLY A 11 -1.00 -16.00 -3.19
C GLY A 11 -0.58 -16.34 -4.63
N PRO A 12 0.64 -16.82 -4.87
CA PRO A 12 1.64 -17.10 -3.84
C PRO A 12 2.45 -15.88 -3.37
N TRP A 13 2.38 -14.73 -4.09
CA TRP A 13 3.12 -13.52 -3.75
C TRP A 13 2.19 -12.30 -3.57
N ALA A 14 2.52 -11.47 -2.60
CA ALA A 14 1.94 -10.13 -2.46
C ALA A 14 3.03 -9.07 -2.66
N LEU A 15 2.70 -7.98 -3.37
CA LEU A 15 3.55 -6.80 -3.49
C LEU A 15 3.02 -5.70 -2.58
N ILE A 16 3.88 -5.17 -1.72
CA ILE A 16 3.56 -4.10 -0.78
C ILE A 16 4.39 -2.86 -1.13
N ALA A 17 3.75 -1.85 -1.69
CA ALA A 17 4.36 -0.54 -1.88
C ALA A 17 4.25 0.25 -0.57
N GLY A 18 5.38 0.73 -0.02
CA GLY A 18 5.45 1.38 1.29
C GLY A 18 5.58 0.39 2.44
N ALA A 19 6.33 -0.70 2.25
CA ALA A 19 6.48 -1.78 3.21
C ALA A 19 7.32 -1.44 4.46
N SER A 20 8.08 -0.35 4.43
CA SER A 20 8.97 0.04 5.56
C SER A 20 8.28 0.86 6.64
N ALA A 21 7.00 1.19 6.51
CA ALA A 21 6.20 1.96 7.44
C ALA A 21 5.09 1.09 8.05
N GLU A 22 4.61 1.44 9.22
CA GLU A 22 3.84 0.64 10.17
C GLU A 22 2.70 -0.18 9.55
N ILE A 23 1.79 0.46 8.80
CA ILE A 23 0.68 -0.26 8.14
C ILE A 23 1.21 -1.24 7.09
N GLY A 24 2.24 -0.83 6.32
CA GLY A 24 2.86 -1.69 5.32
C GLY A 24 3.62 -2.86 5.94
N ALA A 25 4.32 -2.63 7.05
CA ALA A 25 5.02 -3.68 7.80
C ALA A 25 4.02 -4.65 8.46
N GLU A 26 2.88 -4.16 8.95
CA GLU A 26 1.83 -5.00 9.50
C GLU A 26 1.16 -5.86 8.42
N PHE A 27 0.89 -5.30 7.22
CA PHE A 27 0.48 -6.13 6.08
C PHE A 27 1.50 -7.23 5.77
N ALA A 28 2.80 -6.90 5.81
CA ALA A 28 3.84 -7.91 5.58
C ALA A 28 3.81 -9.00 6.64
N GLN A 29 3.64 -8.65 7.92
CA GLN A 29 3.56 -9.59 9.02
C GLN A 29 2.37 -10.54 8.86
N GLN A 30 1.15 -10.02 8.71
CA GLN A 30 -0.06 -10.84 8.62
C GLN A 30 -0.11 -11.70 7.35
N LEU A 31 0.39 -11.20 6.22
CA LEU A 31 0.49 -11.99 5.00
C LEU A 31 1.52 -13.12 5.13
N ALA A 32 2.63 -12.88 5.85
CA ALA A 32 3.61 -13.92 6.15
C ALA A 32 3.01 -15.03 7.03
N GLU A 33 2.19 -14.69 8.02
CA GLU A 33 1.43 -15.64 8.84
C GLU A 33 0.47 -16.48 8.03
N LEU A 34 -0.07 -15.92 6.93
CA LEU A 34 -0.90 -16.65 5.95
C LEU A 34 -0.08 -17.48 4.94
N GLY A 35 1.25 -17.51 5.06
CA GLY A 35 2.14 -18.25 4.17
C GLY A 35 2.32 -17.62 2.78
N ILE A 36 2.08 -16.31 2.63
CA ILE A 36 2.24 -15.56 1.39
C ILE A 36 3.67 -15.02 1.30
N ASN A 37 4.36 -15.28 0.20
CA ASN A 37 5.65 -14.66 -0.10
C ASN A 37 5.49 -13.18 -0.43
N LEU A 38 6.52 -12.38 -0.17
CA LEU A 38 6.40 -10.92 -0.22
C LEU A 38 7.40 -10.26 -1.16
N VAL A 39 6.91 -9.26 -1.90
CA VAL A 39 7.74 -8.25 -2.55
C VAL A 39 7.56 -6.95 -1.77
N LEU A 40 8.58 -6.55 -1.04
CA LEU A 40 8.62 -5.32 -0.26
C LEU A 40 9.22 -4.20 -1.09
N VAL A 41 8.51 -3.09 -1.22
CA VAL A 41 8.96 -1.93 -2.00
C VAL A 41 8.97 -0.68 -1.11
N ALA A 42 10.13 -0.08 -0.90
CA ALA A 42 10.30 1.18 -0.18
C ALA A 42 11.65 1.83 -0.50
N ARG A 43 11.90 3.03 0.05
CA ARG A 43 13.17 3.76 -0.09
C ARG A 43 14.25 3.30 0.89
N CYS A 44 13.84 2.87 2.09
CA CYS A 44 14.78 2.46 3.13
C CYS A 44 15.08 0.97 3.02
N ARG A 45 16.20 0.66 2.37
CA ARG A 45 16.65 -0.71 2.14
C ARG A 45 16.91 -1.46 3.44
N GLU A 46 17.58 -0.82 4.39
CA GLU A 46 17.96 -1.45 5.66
C GLU A 46 16.74 -1.90 6.46
N ARG A 47 15.69 -1.07 6.54
CA ARG A 47 14.43 -1.43 7.22
C ARG A 47 13.73 -2.60 6.54
N MET A 48 13.74 -2.63 5.19
CA MET A 48 13.14 -3.75 4.44
C MET A 48 13.92 -5.06 4.62
N GLU A 49 15.27 -5.02 4.60
CA GLU A 49 16.10 -6.20 4.78
C GLU A 49 16.00 -6.77 6.20
N GLU A 50 15.85 -5.91 7.22
CA GLU A 50 15.60 -6.35 8.60
C GLU A 50 14.24 -7.04 8.72
N LEU A 51 13.18 -6.41 8.19
CA LEU A 51 11.84 -6.98 8.16
C LEU A 51 11.83 -8.32 7.39
N ALA A 52 12.48 -8.38 6.23
CA ALA A 52 12.57 -9.59 5.42
C ALA A 52 13.21 -10.75 6.21
N ARG A 53 14.37 -10.52 6.85
CA ARG A 53 15.05 -11.55 7.66
C ARG A 53 14.17 -12.07 8.79
N GLN A 54 13.45 -11.18 9.48
CA GLN A 54 12.53 -11.55 10.54
C GLN A 54 11.39 -12.41 10.01
N LEU A 55 10.74 -12.00 8.92
CA LEU A 55 9.60 -12.72 8.36
C LEU A 55 9.99 -14.08 7.79
N GLU A 56 11.11 -14.17 7.07
CA GLU A 56 11.65 -15.42 6.53
C GLU A 56 11.99 -16.41 7.65
N SER A 57 12.65 -15.93 8.72
CA SER A 57 13.04 -16.80 9.84
C SER A 57 11.84 -17.29 10.67
N THR A 58 10.80 -16.48 10.79
CA THR A 58 9.64 -16.80 11.65
C THR A 58 8.61 -17.64 10.92
N HIS A 59 8.34 -17.33 9.64
CA HIS A 59 7.21 -17.90 8.88
C HIS A 59 7.64 -18.83 7.74
N GLY A 60 8.94 -18.89 7.41
CA GLY A 60 9.46 -19.77 6.36
C GLY A 60 9.03 -19.37 4.95
N ILE A 61 8.61 -18.15 4.74
CA ILE A 61 8.27 -17.56 3.44
C ILE A 61 9.52 -17.04 2.71
N GLN A 62 9.35 -16.65 1.46
CA GLN A 62 10.37 -15.93 0.69
C GLN A 62 10.03 -14.44 0.67
N VAL A 63 11.04 -13.58 0.82
CA VAL A 63 10.87 -12.13 0.76
C VAL A 63 11.86 -11.51 -0.22
N MET A 64 11.35 -10.71 -1.15
CA MET A 64 12.14 -9.92 -2.08
C MET A 64 12.04 -8.43 -1.69
N SER A 65 13.16 -7.81 -1.33
CA SER A 65 13.23 -6.38 -1.03
C SER A 65 13.71 -5.61 -2.25
N ILE A 66 12.92 -4.65 -2.71
CA ILE A 66 13.22 -3.79 -3.87
C ILE A 66 13.27 -2.34 -3.40
N GLU A 67 14.46 -1.76 -3.43
CA GLU A 67 14.62 -0.33 -3.16
C GLU A 67 14.12 0.47 -4.38
N ALA A 68 13.10 1.31 -4.15
CA ALA A 68 12.55 2.20 -5.16
C ALA A 68 11.94 3.45 -4.55
N ASP A 69 12.25 4.60 -5.13
CA ASP A 69 11.59 5.86 -4.82
C ASP A 69 10.40 6.08 -5.77
N LEU A 70 9.19 5.89 -5.24
CA LEU A 70 7.95 6.00 -6.00
C LEU A 70 7.61 7.43 -6.44
N SER A 71 8.36 8.44 -5.97
CA SER A 71 8.26 9.81 -6.48
C SER A 71 8.93 9.99 -7.84
N GLN A 72 9.90 9.13 -8.16
CA GLN A 72 10.65 9.20 -9.42
C GLN A 72 9.81 8.75 -10.61
N PRO A 73 10.00 9.37 -11.80
CA PRO A 73 9.22 9.04 -12.99
C PRO A 73 9.44 7.62 -13.49
N ASP A 74 10.61 7.07 -13.26
CA ASP A 74 11.10 5.80 -13.81
C ASP A 74 11.14 4.63 -12.80
N PHE A 75 10.46 4.75 -11.64
CA PHE A 75 10.48 3.73 -10.60
C PHE A 75 10.09 2.33 -11.12
N MET A 76 9.26 2.25 -12.14
CA MET A 76 8.89 0.98 -12.78
C MET A 76 10.04 0.30 -13.53
N SER A 77 11.07 1.04 -13.92
CA SER A 77 12.27 0.47 -14.57
C SER A 77 13.04 -0.49 -13.65
N VAL A 78 12.87 -0.33 -12.34
CA VAL A 78 13.43 -1.22 -11.31
C VAL A 78 12.44 -2.32 -10.95
N LEU A 79 11.16 -1.99 -10.74
CA LEU A 79 10.15 -2.94 -10.26
C LEU A 79 9.77 -3.98 -11.31
N GLU A 80 9.52 -3.57 -12.54
CA GLU A 80 9.00 -4.47 -13.58
C GLU A 80 9.98 -5.59 -13.94
N PRO A 81 11.27 -5.35 -14.18
CA PRO A 81 12.24 -6.43 -14.43
C PRO A 81 12.38 -7.38 -13.22
N ALA A 82 12.43 -6.84 -12.00
CA ALA A 82 12.59 -7.63 -10.77
C ALA A 82 11.40 -8.53 -10.48
N THR A 83 10.18 -8.11 -10.85
CA THR A 83 8.96 -8.86 -10.58
C THR A 83 8.40 -9.62 -11.78
N ARG A 84 9.09 -9.60 -12.93
CA ARG A 84 8.57 -10.15 -14.19
C ARG A 84 8.16 -11.63 -14.08
N SER A 85 8.95 -12.43 -13.39
CA SER A 85 8.72 -13.88 -13.19
C SER A 85 7.98 -14.21 -11.90
N VAL A 86 7.57 -13.20 -11.11
CA VAL A 86 6.89 -13.39 -9.82
C VAL A 86 5.38 -13.42 -10.04
N ASP A 87 4.71 -14.49 -9.59
CA ASP A 87 3.25 -14.62 -9.66
C ASP A 87 2.57 -13.82 -8.53
N ILE A 88 2.46 -12.49 -8.73
CA ILE A 88 1.84 -11.59 -7.77
C ILE A 88 0.32 -11.74 -7.86
N GLY A 89 -0.30 -12.15 -6.75
CA GLY A 89 -1.74 -12.31 -6.62
C GLY A 89 -2.41 -11.21 -5.78
N LEU A 90 -1.63 -10.41 -5.04
CA LEU A 90 -2.13 -9.28 -4.24
C LEU A 90 -1.20 -8.08 -4.40
N LEU A 91 -1.79 -6.92 -4.70
CA LEU A 91 -1.11 -5.62 -4.70
C LEU A 91 -1.62 -4.78 -3.54
N ILE A 92 -0.71 -4.24 -2.73
CA ILE A 92 -1.04 -3.30 -1.65
C ILE A 92 -0.38 -1.95 -1.94
N ASN A 93 -1.19 -0.96 -2.28
CA ASN A 93 -0.81 0.43 -2.44
C ASN A 93 -0.90 1.13 -1.07
N ASN A 94 0.19 1.06 -0.29
CA ASN A 94 0.26 1.66 1.05
C ASN A 94 1.25 2.84 1.11
N ALA A 95 2.14 2.99 0.13
CA ALA A 95 3.09 4.09 0.12
C ALA A 95 2.39 5.44 0.11
N GLY A 96 2.74 6.29 1.05
CA GLY A 96 2.18 7.63 1.13
C GLY A 96 2.82 8.47 2.22
N PHE A 97 2.71 9.77 2.10
CA PHE A 97 3.05 10.72 3.16
C PHE A 97 2.13 11.94 3.05
N GLY A 98 2.10 12.75 4.09
CA GLY A 98 1.28 13.95 4.16
C GLY A 98 2.07 15.17 4.60
N THR A 99 1.44 16.31 4.50
CA THR A 99 1.87 17.59 5.05
C THR A 99 0.72 18.19 5.86
N ALA A 100 1.04 18.82 6.99
CA ALA A 100 0.08 19.55 7.79
C ALA A 100 0.55 21.00 7.99
N GLY A 101 -0.39 21.94 7.90
CA GLY A 101 -0.11 23.37 8.01
C GLY A 101 -0.71 24.19 6.87
N GLY A 102 -0.41 25.49 6.84
CA GLY A 102 -0.91 26.39 5.80
C GLY A 102 -0.39 26.01 4.41
N PHE A 103 -1.28 25.78 3.45
CA PHE A 103 -0.93 25.32 2.11
C PHE A 103 0.17 26.14 1.43
N LEU A 104 0.10 27.48 1.54
CA LEU A 104 1.09 28.36 0.93
C LEU A 104 2.42 28.45 1.70
N ALA A 105 2.52 27.82 2.87
CA ALA A 105 3.74 27.76 3.66
C ALA A 105 4.59 26.53 3.35
N HIS A 106 4.03 25.55 2.64
CA HIS A 106 4.74 24.34 2.25
C HIS A 106 5.63 24.56 1.02
N ASP A 107 6.70 23.80 0.95
CA ASP A 107 7.52 23.71 -0.24
C ASP A 107 6.73 23.03 -1.37
N LEU A 108 6.66 23.70 -2.51
CA LEU A 108 5.94 23.22 -3.69
C LEU A 108 6.50 21.88 -4.20
N GLU A 109 7.81 21.67 -4.15
CA GLU A 109 8.44 20.41 -4.59
C GLU A 109 7.97 19.24 -3.71
N ARG A 110 7.81 19.46 -2.39
CA ARG A 110 7.27 18.46 -1.46
C ARG A 110 5.80 18.14 -1.75
N GLU A 111 4.98 19.14 -2.05
CA GLU A 111 3.57 18.95 -2.43
C GLU A 111 3.44 18.17 -3.75
N VAL A 112 4.29 18.45 -4.73
CA VAL A 112 4.34 17.71 -6.01
C VAL A 112 4.85 16.28 -5.81
N ALA A 113 5.89 16.09 -4.98
CA ALA A 113 6.38 14.75 -4.65
C ALA A 113 5.29 13.91 -3.97
N MET A 114 4.44 14.53 -3.13
CA MET A 114 3.29 13.87 -2.50
C MET A 114 2.29 13.36 -3.55
N LEU A 115 1.95 14.16 -4.56
CA LEU A 115 1.10 13.71 -5.68
C LEU A 115 1.72 12.54 -6.45
N HIS A 116 3.04 12.56 -6.64
CA HIS A 116 3.72 11.46 -7.33
C HIS A 116 3.63 10.15 -6.55
N VAL A 117 3.85 10.18 -5.24
CA VAL A 117 3.79 8.97 -4.40
C VAL A 117 2.35 8.50 -4.17
N ASN A 118 1.43 9.43 -3.86
CA ASN A 118 0.10 9.08 -3.37
C ASN A 118 -0.97 8.94 -4.48
N CYS A 119 -0.74 9.52 -5.67
CA CYS A 119 -1.67 9.41 -6.80
C CYS A 119 -1.06 8.67 -7.98
N ARG A 120 0.09 9.17 -8.48
CA ARG A 120 0.70 8.64 -9.70
C ARG A 120 1.22 7.20 -9.51
N ALA A 121 1.91 6.91 -8.41
CA ALA A 121 2.45 5.57 -8.18
C ALA A 121 1.36 4.51 -8.04
N PRO A 122 0.31 4.65 -7.17
CA PRO A 122 -0.76 3.68 -7.10
C PRO A 122 -1.55 3.53 -8.41
N LEU A 123 -1.72 4.59 -9.21
CA LEU A 123 -2.31 4.48 -10.55
C LEU A 123 -1.48 3.56 -11.45
N ILE A 124 -0.16 3.80 -11.53
CA ILE A 124 0.75 3.03 -12.39
C ILE A 124 0.83 1.57 -11.92
N LEU A 125 1.02 1.35 -10.61
CA LEU A 125 1.09 0.01 -10.02
C LEU A 125 -0.21 -0.77 -10.28
N SER A 126 -1.35 -0.16 -10.03
CA SER A 126 -2.65 -0.79 -10.25
C SER A 126 -2.90 -1.11 -11.72
N HIS A 127 -2.49 -0.25 -12.65
CA HIS A 127 -2.62 -0.51 -14.07
C HIS A 127 -1.69 -1.66 -14.53
N VAL A 128 -0.41 -1.64 -14.12
CA VAL A 128 0.57 -2.64 -14.56
C VAL A 128 0.28 -4.00 -13.95
N TYR A 129 0.10 -4.06 -12.62
CA TYR A 129 -0.18 -5.31 -11.93
C TYR A 129 -1.63 -5.76 -12.12
N GLY A 130 -2.59 -4.84 -12.27
CA GLY A 130 -3.97 -5.14 -12.65
C GLY A 130 -4.07 -5.94 -13.95
N LYS A 131 -3.31 -5.57 -14.98
CA LYS A 131 -3.20 -6.38 -16.22
C LYS A 131 -2.60 -7.77 -16.01
N ARG A 132 -1.74 -7.93 -15.01
CA ARG A 132 -1.19 -9.26 -14.66
C ARG A 132 -2.23 -10.08 -13.91
N LEU A 133 -2.96 -9.48 -12.98
CA LEU A 133 -4.07 -10.10 -12.26
C LEU A 133 -5.22 -10.50 -13.21
N GLU A 134 -5.56 -9.65 -14.18
CA GLU A 134 -6.57 -9.94 -15.21
C GLU A 134 -6.20 -11.22 -15.99
N ARG A 135 -4.95 -11.34 -16.47
CA ARG A 135 -4.47 -12.56 -17.13
C ARG A 135 -4.48 -13.78 -16.21
N ARG A 136 -4.31 -13.57 -14.90
CA ARG A 136 -4.39 -14.61 -13.88
C ARG A 136 -5.84 -15.03 -13.59
N GLY A 137 -6.83 -14.18 -13.86
CA GLY A 137 -8.26 -14.40 -13.62
C GLY A 137 -8.67 -14.41 -12.14
N LYS A 138 -7.81 -13.96 -11.24
CA LYS A 138 -8.04 -13.85 -9.80
C LYS A 138 -6.99 -12.99 -9.13
N GLY A 139 -7.29 -12.43 -7.97
CA GLY A 139 -6.36 -11.67 -7.14
C GLY A 139 -7.00 -10.48 -6.48
N GLY A 140 -6.19 -9.56 -5.96
CA GLY A 140 -6.69 -8.39 -5.26
C GLY A 140 -5.79 -7.16 -5.35
N ILE A 141 -6.40 -6.00 -5.15
CA ILE A 141 -5.73 -4.69 -5.03
C ILE A 141 -6.29 -3.99 -3.79
N ILE A 142 -5.42 -3.59 -2.88
CA ILE A 142 -5.78 -2.81 -1.69
C ILE A 142 -5.14 -1.42 -1.82
N PHE A 143 -5.93 -0.39 -1.54
CA PHE A 143 -5.46 0.99 -1.40
C PHE A 143 -5.56 1.41 0.07
N ALA A 144 -4.45 1.87 0.65
CA ALA A 144 -4.44 2.46 1.99
C ALA A 144 -4.85 3.93 1.90
N SER A 145 -6.16 4.17 1.86
CA SER A 145 -6.73 5.51 1.89
C SER A 145 -6.84 6.06 3.34
N SER A 146 -7.85 6.82 3.67
CA SER A 146 -8.07 7.43 5.00
C SER A 146 -9.51 7.88 5.14
N VAL A 147 -9.99 8.05 6.39
CA VAL A 147 -11.24 8.80 6.66
C VAL A 147 -11.19 10.24 6.15
N SER A 148 -9.99 10.81 5.97
CA SER A 148 -9.79 12.13 5.36
C SER A 148 -10.28 12.19 3.90
N ALA A 149 -10.52 11.06 3.26
CA ALA A 149 -11.14 10.98 1.94
C ALA A 149 -12.60 11.47 1.91
N TYR A 150 -13.28 11.52 3.05
CA TYR A 150 -14.69 11.88 3.14
C TYR A 150 -14.94 13.33 3.53
N VAL A 151 -13.90 14.07 3.88
CA VAL A 151 -14.01 15.45 4.41
C VAL A 151 -12.89 16.32 3.87
N ALA A 152 -13.23 17.52 3.37
CA ALA A 152 -12.23 18.53 3.06
C ALA A 152 -11.58 19.01 4.37
N MET A 153 -10.28 18.85 4.51
CA MET A 153 -9.55 19.16 5.73
C MET A 153 -8.66 20.39 5.53
N PRO A 154 -9.02 21.57 6.09
CA PRO A 154 -8.11 22.70 6.17
C PRO A 154 -6.80 22.30 6.87
N PHE A 155 -5.70 22.84 6.39
CA PHE A 155 -4.33 22.52 6.86
C PHE A 155 -3.80 21.10 6.54
N GLU A 156 -4.62 20.27 5.90
CA GLU A 156 -4.23 18.99 5.28
C GLU A 156 -4.74 18.93 3.83
N THR A 157 -4.74 20.06 3.16
CA THR A 157 -5.45 20.30 1.90
C THR A 157 -5.12 19.27 0.82
N ASN A 158 -3.83 19.06 0.54
CA ASN A 158 -3.39 18.15 -0.50
C ASN A 158 -3.53 16.68 -0.03
N TYR A 159 -3.30 16.41 1.28
CA TYR A 159 -3.49 15.08 1.86
C TYR A 159 -4.93 14.58 1.66
N ALA A 160 -5.94 15.35 2.06
CA ALA A 160 -7.34 14.98 1.89
C ALA A 160 -7.71 14.79 0.40
N ALA A 161 -7.18 15.67 -0.47
CA ALA A 161 -7.45 15.62 -1.91
C ALA A 161 -6.93 14.32 -2.57
N TYR A 162 -5.75 13.84 -2.21
CA TYR A 162 -5.30 12.58 -2.78
C TYR A 162 -5.94 11.34 -2.12
N LYS A 163 -6.35 11.42 -0.87
CA LYS A 163 -7.04 10.30 -0.22
C LYS A 163 -8.42 10.03 -0.83
N ILE A 164 -9.14 11.07 -1.24
CA ILE A 164 -10.37 10.87 -2.04
C ILE A 164 -10.06 10.35 -3.45
N TYR A 165 -8.93 10.76 -4.06
CA TYR A 165 -8.50 10.19 -5.33
C TYR A 165 -8.29 8.65 -5.22
N GLU A 166 -7.54 8.18 -4.20
CA GLU A 166 -7.32 6.76 -3.95
C GLU A 166 -8.63 6.00 -3.71
N LEU A 167 -9.54 6.57 -2.89
CA LEU A 167 -10.84 5.98 -2.60
C LEU A 167 -11.68 5.82 -3.88
N PHE A 168 -11.82 6.87 -4.67
CA PHE A 168 -12.65 6.83 -5.86
C PHE A 168 -12.04 5.94 -6.97
N LEU A 169 -10.72 5.92 -7.09
CA LEU A 169 -10.03 5.00 -7.98
C LEU A 169 -10.30 3.54 -7.57
N ALA A 170 -10.18 3.22 -6.28
CA ALA A 170 -10.46 1.88 -5.77
C ALA A 170 -11.91 1.46 -5.99
N GLU A 171 -12.87 2.35 -5.70
CA GLU A 171 -14.30 2.06 -5.89
C GLU A 171 -14.65 1.81 -7.35
N ALA A 172 -14.16 2.64 -8.28
CA ALA A 172 -14.38 2.44 -9.70
C ALA A 172 -13.76 1.12 -10.18
N LEU A 173 -12.51 0.86 -9.86
CA LEU A 173 -11.81 -0.38 -10.22
C LEU A 173 -12.49 -1.62 -9.63
N ARG A 174 -13.11 -1.54 -8.45
CA ARG A 174 -13.86 -2.64 -7.85
C ARG A 174 -14.98 -3.13 -8.75
N TYR A 175 -15.72 -2.23 -9.38
CA TYR A 175 -16.80 -2.61 -10.33
C TYR A 175 -16.25 -3.09 -11.66
N GLU A 176 -15.24 -2.42 -12.19
CA GLU A 176 -14.65 -2.78 -13.49
C GLU A 176 -13.96 -4.16 -13.45
N LEU A 177 -13.22 -4.44 -12.38
CA LEU A 177 -12.37 -5.63 -12.28
C LEU A 177 -13.08 -6.85 -11.67
N ALA A 178 -14.25 -6.67 -11.06
CA ALA A 178 -15.04 -7.79 -10.51
C ALA A 178 -15.38 -8.84 -11.58
N ALA A 179 -15.67 -8.42 -12.80
CA ALA A 179 -16.01 -9.32 -13.91
C ALA A 179 -14.84 -10.23 -14.33
N VAL A 180 -13.60 -9.84 -14.02
CA VAL A 180 -12.39 -10.60 -14.33
C VAL A 180 -11.78 -11.27 -13.07
N GLY A 181 -12.55 -11.33 -11.97
CA GLY A 181 -12.19 -12.07 -10.78
C GLY A 181 -11.20 -11.37 -9.85
N ILE A 182 -11.03 -10.06 -9.96
CA ILE A 182 -10.14 -9.26 -9.13
C ILE A 182 -10.96 -8.49 -8.08
N ASP A 183 -10.59 -8.67 -6.82
CA ASP A 183 -11.16 -7.89 -5.72
C ASP A 183 -10.40 -6.58 -5.54
N VAL A 184 -11.11 -5.48 -5.36
CA VAL A 184 -10.49 -4.18 -5.07
C VAL A 184 -11.15 -3.56 -3.85
N MET A 185 -10.35 -3.01 -2.94
CA MET A 185 -10.85 -2.29 -1.78
C MET A 185 -9.99 -1.08 -1.43
N ALA A 186 -10.61 -0.08 -0.81
CA ALA A 186 -9.94 0.99 -0.09
C ALA A 186 -10.06 0.74 1.41
N LEU A 187 -8.95 0.66 2.11
CA LEU A 187 -8.88 0.71 3.56
C LEU A 187 -8.86 2.18 3.98
N CYS A 188 -9.88 2.63 4.73
CA CYS A 188 -10.00 4.03 5.17
C CYS A 188 -9.88 4.11 6.70
N PRO A 189 -8.67 3.96 7.27
CA PRO A 189 -8.50 4.06 8.71
C PRO A 189 -8.77 5.48 9.21
N GLY A 190 -9.18 5.57 10.49
CA GLY A 190 -9.08 6.79 11.27
C GLY A 190 -7.63 7.13 11.58
N ILE A 191 -7.41 7.86 12.68
CA ILE A 191 -6.07 8.14 13.17
C ILE A 191 -5.45 6.81 13.62
N ALA A 192 -4.43 6.32 12.91
CA ALA A 192 -3.68 5.12 13.26
C ALA A 192 -2.42 5.49 14.04
N ASP A 193 -1.99 4.62 14.96
CA ASP A 193 -0.77 4.82 15.75
C ASP A 193 0.45 4.54 14.88
N THR A 194 0.96 5.59 14.21
CA THR A 194 2.04 5.50 13.21
C THR A 194 2.95 6.73 13.24
N GLU A 195 4.18 6.57 12.75
CA GLU A 195 5.14 7.69 12.52
C GLU A 195 4.58 8.73 11.52
N PHE A 196 3.52 8.40 10.77
CA PHE A 196 2.90 9.32 9.82
C PHE A 196 2.57 10.68 10.43
N HIS A 197 2.07 10.71 11.67
CA HIS A 197 1.73 11.95 12.37
C HIS A 197 2.95 12.80 12.67
N VAL A 198 4.07 12.17 13.03
CA VAL A 198 5.36 12.85 13.24
C VAL A 198 5.88 13.43 11.92
N ILE A 199 5.80 12.65 10.84
CA ILE A 199 6.28 13.05 9.50
C ILE A 199 5.43 14.20 8.92
N SER A 200 4.11 14.15 9.15
CA SER A 200 3.18 15.19 8.68
C SER A 200 3.17 16.45 9.55
N GLY A 201 3.72 16.39 10.77
CA GLY A 201 3.71 17.50 11.73
C GLY A 201 2.44 17.57 12.59
N ASN A 202 1.64 16.49 12.63
CA ASN A 202 0.41 16.37 13.41
C ASN A 202 0.63 15.65 14.75
N GLN A 203 -0.36 15.77 15.65
CA GLN A 203 -0.41 14.98 16.89
C GLN A 203 -1.50 13.90 16.76
N ALA A 204 -1.11 12.66 17.02
CA ALA A 204 -2.06 11.54 17.08
C ALA A 204 -2.80 11.56 18.44
N VAL A 205 -4.06 11.97 18.46
CA VAL A 205 -4.91 11.88 19.64
C VAL A 205 -5.98 10.82 19.39
N GLY A 206 -6.03 9.80 20.27
CA GLY A 206 -6.99 8.71 20.14
C GLY A 206 -6.67 7.75 18.99
N ALA A 207 -5.37 7.53 18.72
CA ALA A 207 -4.92 6.65 17.66
C ALA A 207 -5.38 5.20 17.86
N MET A 208 -5.76 4.57 16.75
CA MET A 208 -6.13 3.14 16.70
C MET A 208 -4.88 2.28 16.52
N PRO A 209 -4.80 1.10 17.15
CA PRO A 209 -3.74 0.14 16.86
C PRO A 209 -3.82 -0.34 15.41
N VAL A 210 -2.66 -0.56 14.79
CA VAL A 210 -2.58 -0.96 13.37
C VAL A 210 -3.03 -2.40 13.11
N PRO A 211 -2.73 -3.43 13.95
CA PRO A 211 -3.06 -4.80 13.64
C PRO A 211 -4.53 -5.06 13.31
N PRO A 212 -5.54 -4.59 14.09
CA PRO A 212 -6.95 -4.81 13.75
C PRO A 212 -7.39 -4.16 12.43
N LEU A 213 -6.71 -3.09 11.99
CA LEU A 213 -7.02 -2.44 10.70
C LEU A 213 -6.62 -3.35 9.53
N VAL A 214 -5.48 -4.01 9.65
CA VAL A 214 -4.97 -4.92 8.62
C VAL A 214 -5.76 -6.24 8.64
N GLU A 215 -6.10 -6.79 9.81
CA GLU A 215 -6.98 -7.96 9.94
C GLU A 215 -8.30 -7.74 9.18
N LEU A 216 -8.93 -6.58 9.40
CA LEU A 216 -10.17 -6.21 8.69
C LEU A 216 -9.96 -6.18 7.17
N ALA A 217 -8.85 -5.61 6.70
CA ALA A 217 -8.54 -5.51 5.27
C ALA A 217 -8.28 -6.88 4.63
N LEU A 218 -7.72 -7.83 5.38
CA LEU A 218 -7.47 -9.19 4.91
C LEU A 218 -8.69 -10.13 5.12
N GLY A 219 -9.79 -9.64 5.71
CA GLY A 219 -11.02 -10.39 5.91
C GLY A 219 -10.90 -11.49 6.97
N GLN A 220 -10.12 -11.24 8.01
CA GLN A 220 -9.89 -12.12 9.15
C GLN A 220 -10.76 -11.79 10.36
#